data_261cf27f46b4a87cfbc5e246ee7bc0b7
#
_entry.id   261cf27f46b4a87cfbc5e246ee7bc0b7
#
_cell.length_a   1.000
_cell.length_b   1.000
_cell.length_c   1.000
_cell.angle_alpha   90.00
_cell.angle_beta   90.00
_cell.angle_gamma   90.00
#
_symmetry.space_group_name_H-M   'P 1'
#
loop_
_entity.id
_entity.type
_entity.pdbx_description
1 polymer ?
#
loop_
_entity_poly.entity_id
_entity_poly.type
_entity_poly.pdbx_seq_one_letter_code
_entity_poly.pdbx_strand_id
1 'polypeptide(L)'
;LGASGVSFETIVASGIRSAMPHGVAGPKLIEKGDFVTLDFGCYYNGYVSDMTRTVSVGQPHAELKKVYEIVLAAQLRVNATAKAGNRSTAFASMDGSLSFT
;
A
#
# COMPACT_ATOMS: atom_id res chain seq x y z
N LEU A 1 -4.05 15.12 16.81
CA LEU A 1 -4.50 15.83 15.60
C LEU A 1 -6.04 15.81 15.44
N GLY A 2 -6.78 15.26 16.39
CA GLY A 2 -8.24 15.33 16.43
C GLY A 2 -8.97 14.14 15.80
N ALA A 3 -8.27 13.09 15.39
CA ALA A 3 -8.93 11.86 14.97
C ALA A 3 -9.63 11.18 16.16
N SER A 4 -10.81 10.59 15.94
CA SER A 4 -11.59 9.92 16.98
C SER A 4 -11.19 8.44 17.18
N GLY A 5 -10.43 7.86 16.28
CA GLY A 5 -9.94 6.49 16.36
C GLY A 5 -9.40 5.98 15.03
N VAL A 6 -8.96 4.72 15.01
CA VAL A 6 -8.54 4.03 13.80
C VAL A 6 -9.76 3.60 12.99
N SER A 7 -9.69 3.70 11.66
CA SER A 7 -10.79 3.31 10.75
C SER A 7 -10.83 1.81 10.48
N PHE A 8 -9.72 1.13 10.66
CA PHE A 8 -9.56 -0.32 10.54
C PHE A 8 -8.36 -0.79 11.36
N GLU A 9 -8.20 -2.10 11.53
CA GLU A 9 -7.03 -2.65 12.22
C GLU A 9 -5.76 -2.31 11.44
N THR A 10 -4.84 -1.60 12.10
CA THR A 10 -3.57 -1.19 11.49
C THR A 10 -2.73 -2.43 11.13
N ILE A 11 -2.25 -2.47 9.89
CA ILE A 11 -1.39 -3.53 9.39
C ILE A 11 0.06 -3.03 9.35
N VAL A 12 0.95 -3.83 9.94
CA VAL A 12 2.40 -3.67 9.83
C VAL A 12 2.97 -5.03 9.42
N ALA A 13 3.27 -5.18 8.15
CA ALA A 13 3.70 -6.47 7.59
C ALA A 13 5.07 -6.35 6.93
N SER A 14 6.00 -7.23 7.30
CA SER A 14 7.37 -7.24 6.78
C SER A 14 7.71 -8.50 6.01
N GLY A 15 8.63 -8.37 5.04
CA GLY A 15 9.12 -9.46 4.21
C GLY A 15 7.99 -10.17 3.48
N ILE A 16 7.96 -11.49 3.52
CA ILE A 16 6.95 -12.32 2.85
C ILE A 16 5.52 -11.97 3.28
N ARG A 17 5.33 -11.49 4.52
CA ARG A 17 4.00 -11.11 5.02
C ARG A 17 3.47 -9.82 4.37
N SER A 18 4.34 -8.98 3.83
CA SER A 18 3.94 -7.74 3.15
C SER A 18 3.18 -8.01 1.84
N ALA A 19 3.24 -9.23 1.32
CA ALA A 19 2.45 -9.66 0.16
C ALA A 19 1.02 -10.09 0.52
N MET A 20 0.68 -10.15 1.80
CA MET A 20 -0.65 -10.54 2.27
C MET A 20 -1.54 -9.32 2.39
N PRO A 21 -2.72 -9.25 1.73
CA PRO A 21 -3.63 -8.10 1.79
C PRO A 21 -4.10 -7.74 3.21
N HIS A 22 -4.17 -8.74 4.09
CA HIS A 22 -4.60 -8.61 5.48
C HIS A 22 -3.55 -9.18 6.45
N GLY A 23 -2.28 -8.92 6.14
CA GLY A 23 -1.13 -9.39 6.91
C GLY A 23 -0.95 -8.63 8.23
N VAL A 24 -1.85 -8.79 9.19
CA VAL A 24 -1.69 -8.21 10.53
C VAL A 24 -0.36 -8.61 11.18
N ALA A 25 0.10 -7.81 12.14
CA ALA A 25 1.35 -8.05 12.84
C ALA A 25 1.40 -9.46 13.43
N GLY A 26 2.54 -10.10 13.35
CA GLY A 26 2.79 -11.46 13.84
C GLY A 26 4.19 -11.57 14.47
N PRO A 27 4.63 -12.76 14.85
CA PRO A 27 5.91 -12.96 15.53
C PRO A 27 7.14 -12.84 14.60
N LYS A 28 6.94 -12.63 13.28
CA LYS A 28 8.08 -12.43 12.37
C LYS A 28 8.83 -11.16 12.74
N LEU A 29 10.12 -11.29 12.96
CA LEU A 29 11.00 -10.15 13.18
C LEU A 29 11.26 -9.42 11.85
N ILE A 30 11.39 -8.11 11.93
CA ILE A 30 11.80 -7.27 10.80
C ILE A 30 13.30 -7.45 10.58
N GLU A 31 13.70 -7.72 9.34
CA GLU A 31 15.08 -8.02 8.97
C GLU A 31 15.60 -6.99 7.95
N LYS A 32 16.93 -6.88 7.85
CA LYS A 32 17.55 -6.07 6.81
C LYS A 32 17.19 -6.62 5.42
N GLY A 33 16.82 -5.72 4.52
CA GLY A 33 16.36 -6.06 3.17
C GLY A 33 14.85 -6.24 3.05
N ASP A 34 14.14 -6.34 4.18
CA ASP A 34 12.68 -6.40 4.16
C ASP A 34 12.05 -5.11 3.62
N PHE A 35 10.99 -5.26 2.86
CA PHE A 35 9.97 -4.23 2.81
C PHE A 35 9.03 -4.36 3.99
N VAL A 36 8.64 -3.21 4.53
CA VAL A 36 7.62 -3.11 5.58
C VAL A 36 6.46 -2.31 5.02
N THR A 37 5.33 -2.97 4.87
CA THR A 37 4.08 -2.33 4.48
C THR A 37 3.35 -1.86 5.73
N LEU A 38 3.05 -0.57 5.76
CA LEU A 38 2.29 0.11 6.79
C LEU A 38 0.95 0.50 6.19
N ASP A 39 -0.13 -0.05 6.72
CA ASP A 39 -1.48 0.22 6.26
C ASP A 39 -2.33 0.68 7.44
N PHE A 40 -2.78 1.91 7.38
CA PHE A 40 -3.39 2.60 8.50
C PHE A 40 -4.40 3.66 8.05
N GLY A 41 -5.32 3.98 8.92
CA GLY A 41 -6.31 5.01 8.68
C GLY A 41 -7.00 5.45 9.96
N CYS A 42 -7.77 6.51 9.86
CA CYS A 42 -8.48 7.07 11.00
C CYS A 42 -9.88 7.59 10.64
N TYR A 43 -10.69 7.77 11.68
CA TYR A 43 -11.94 8.51 11.62
C TYR A 43 -11.72 9.98 11.99
N TYR A 44 -12.29 10.86 11.19
CA TYR A 44 -12.35 12.28 11.49
C TYR A 44 -13.66 12.87 10.96
N ASN A 45 -14.46 13.48 11.85
CA ASN A 45 -15.74 14.10 11.50
C ASN A 45 -16.66 13.26 10.60
N GLY A 46 -16.77 11.95 10.87
CA GLY A 46 -17.59 11.04 10.09
C GLY A 46 -16.95 10.55 8.77
N TYR A 47 -15.77 11.03 8.43
CA TYR A 47 -14.98 10.55 7.29
C TYR A 47 -13.92 9.55 7.73
N VAL A 48 -13.51 8.68 6.82
CA VAL A 48 -12.41 7.73 7.02
C VAL A 48 -11.26 8.04 6.09
N SER A 49 -10.04 7.86 6.58
CA SER A 49 -8.86 7.79 5.74
C SER A 49 -8.38 6.35 5.66
N ASP A 50 -7.71 6.05 4.57
CA ASP A 50 -7.05 4.78 4.30
C ASP A 50 -5.74 5.09 3.57
N MET A 51 -4.62 4.68 4.13
CA MET A 51 -3.31 5.05 3.62
C MET A 51 -2.33 3.90 3.77
N THR A 52 -1.69 3.53 2.68
CA THR A 52 -0.61 2.54 2.69
C THR A 52 0.73 3.21 2.36
N ARG A 53 1.77 2.82 3.07
CA ARG A 53 3.15 3.19 2.79
C ARG A 53 4.03 1.94 2.88
N THR A 54 5.01 1.89 2.00
CA THR A 54 6.02 0.83 2.02
C THR A 54 7.40 1.45 2.19
N VAL A 55 8.12 0.96 3.17
CA VAL A 55 9.50 1.38 3.46
C VAL A 55 10.43 0.16 3.39
N SER A 56 11.70 0.38 3.17
CA SER A 56 12.70 -0.70 3.21
C SER A 56 13.60 -0.57 4.42
N VAL A 57 14.00 -1.69 4.99
CA VAL A 57 14.98 -1.76 6.07
C VAL A 57 16.37 -1.98 5.47
N GLY A 58 17.07 -0.87 5.21
CA GLY A 58 18.34 -0.89 4.47
C GLY A 58 18.13 -1.07 2.97
N GLN A 59 19.08 -1.72 2.29
CA GLN A 59 19.00 -1.97 0.85
C GLN A 59 18.08 -3.15 0.56
N PRO A 60 16.96 -2.93 -0.16
CA PRO A 60 16.08 -4.02 -0.57
C PRO A 60 16.72 -4.84 -1.70
N HIS A 61 16.24 -6.06 -1.89
CA HIS A 61 16.60 -6.87 -3.04
C HIS A 61 16.28 -6.13 -4.34
N ALA A 62 17.15 -6.23 -5.35
CA ALA A 62 16.99 -5.49 -6.62
C ALA A 62 15.64 -5.76 -7.31
N GLU A 63 15.18 -7.02 -7.28
CA GLU A 63 13.88 -7.40 -7.84
C GLU A 63 12.71 -6.74 -7.11
N LEU A 64 12.75 -6.73 -5.77
CA LEU A 64 11.71 -6.07 -4.96
C LEU A 64 11.68 -4.57 -5.20
N LYS A 65 12.84 -3.94 -5.31
CA LYS A 65 12.94 -2.52 -5.67
C LYS A 65 12.29 -2.23 -7.01
N LYS A 66 12.56 -3.06 -8.01
CA LYS A 66 11.95 -2.93 -9.35
C LYS A 66 10.43 -3.06 -9.29
N VAL A 67 9.91 -4.03 -8.57
CA VAL A 67 8.47 -4.21 -8.36
C VAL A 67 7.87 -2.98 -7.68
N TYR A 68 8.50 -2.48 -6.63
CA TYR A 68 8.07 -1.28 -5.93
C TYR A 68 7.98 -0.06 -6.87
N GLU A 69 8.99 0.16 -7.70
CA GLU A 69 9.04 1.28 -8.65
C GLU A 69 7.90 1.19 -9.69
N ILE A 70 7.58 -0.02 -10.17
CA ILE A 70 6.47 -0.27 -11.10
C ILE A 70 5.14 0.06 -10.45
N VAL A 71 4.89 -0.46 -9.25
CA VAL A 71 3.64 -0.23 -8.50
C VAL A 71 3.48 1.25 -8.17
N LEU A 72 4.55 1.91 -7.73
CA LEU A 72 4.53 3.35 -7.44
C LEU A 72 4.19 4.17 -8.69
N ALA A 73 4.78 3.85 -9.82
CA ALA A 73 4.50 4.54 -11.09
C ALA A 73 3.02 4.38 -11.49
N ALA A 74 2.46 3.18 -11.35
CA ALA A 74 1.05 2.90 -11.61
C ALA A 74 0.14 3.72 -10.67
N GLN A 75 0.41 3.72 -9.37
CA GLN A 75 -0.34 4.49 -8.38
C GLN A 75 -0.32 6.00 -8.65
N LEU A 76 0.85 6.56 -8.92
CA LEU A 76 0.99 7.99 -9.24
C LEU A 76 0.21 8.37 -10.50
N ARG A 77 0.20 7.48 -11.50
CA ARG A 77 -0.56 7.68 -12.73
C ARG A 77 -2.07 7.69 -12.48
N VAL A 78 -2.58 6.76 -11.69
CA VAL A 78 -3.99 6.72 -11.27
C VAL A 78 -4.36 7.99 -10.52
N ASN A 79 -3.57 8.39 -9.54
CA ASN A 79 -3.82 9.60 -8.75
C ASN A 79 -3.86 10.88 -9.61
N ALA A 80 -2.99 10.97 -10.62
CA ALA A 80 -2.95 12.11 -11.54
C ALA A 80 -4.15 12.17 -12.51
N THR A 81 -4.80 11.03 -12.77
CA THR A 81 -5.88 10.92 -13.76
C THR A 81 -7.27 10.76 -13.15
N ALA A 82 -7.36 10.36 -11.87
CA ALA A 82 -8.63 10.14 -11.18
C ALA A 82 -9.40 11.47 -11.01
N LYS A 83 -10.61 11.51 -11.51
CA LYS A 83 -11.53 12.65 -11.38
C LYS A 83 -12.97 12.19 -11.44
N ALA A 84 -13.90 13.04 -11.00
CA ALA A 84 -15.33 12.78 -11.10
C ALA A 84 -15.72 12.47 -12.55
N GLY A 85 -16.57 11.45 -12.74
CA GLY A 85 -17.02 11.00 -14.04
C GLY A 85 -16.15 9.92 -14.69
N ASN A 86 -14.97 9.61 -14.17
CA ASN A 86 -14.23 8.44 -14.64
C ASN A 86 -14.95 7.14 -14.29
N ARG A 87 -14.93 6.19 -15.24
CA ARG A 87 -15.38 4.82 -14.96
C ARG A 87 -14.26 4.03 -14.27
N SER A 88 -14.59 3.18 -13.31
CA SER A 88 -13.62 2.31 -12.63
C SER A 88 -12.82 1.41 -13.58
N THR A 89 -13.47 0.95 -14.66
CA THR A 89 -12.80 0.16 -15.71
C THR A 89 -11.69 0.90 -16.45
N ALA A 90 -11.71 2.24 -16.48
CA ALA A 90 -10.64 3.03 -17.08
C ALA A 90 -9.32 2.91 -16.28
N PHE A 91 -9.41 2.74 -14.97
CA PHE A 91 -8.22 2.55 -14.11
C PHE A 91 -7.64 1.16 -14.26
N ALA A 92 -8.49 0.13 -14.37
CA ALA A 92 -8.03 -1.23 -14.62
C ALA A 92 -7.28 -1.36 -15.96
N SER A 93 -7.68 -0.60 -17.00
CA SER A 93 -6.99 -0.61 -18.29
C SER A 93 -5.68 0.18 -18.29
N MET A 94 -5.52 1.16 -17.40
CA MET A 94 -4.27 1.92 -17.26
C MET A 94 -3.19 1.10 -16.55
N ASP A 95 -3.61 0.11 -15.76
CA ASP A 95 -2.79 -0.79 -14.98
C ASP A 95 -2.58 -2.15 -15.67
N GLY A 96 -2.87 -2.25 -16.94
CA GLY A 96 -2.86 -3.49 -17.71
C GLY A 96 -1.54 -4.26 -17.81
N SER A 97 -0.50 -3.84 -17.07
CA SER A 97 0.74 -4.58 -16.88
C SER A 97 0.87 -5.24 -15.49
N LEU A 98 -0.08 -5.01 -14.60
CA LEU A 98 -0.06 -5.49 -13.22
C LEU A 98 -1.31 -6.33 -12.93
N SER A 99 -1.52 -7.41 -13.68
CA SER A 99 -2.44 -8.45 -13.22
C SER A 99 -1.70 -9.28 -12.17
N PHE A 100 -1.88 -8.92 -10.92
CA PHE A 100 -1.61 -9.85 -9.83
C PHE A 100 -2.82 -10.78 -9.71
N THR A 101 -2.68 -11.97 -10.23
CA THR A 101 -3.56 -13.09 -9.91
C THR A 101 -3.22 -13.63 -8.55
#